data_222f41a2af729311e1b86059201b5005
#
_entry.id   222f41a2af729311e1b86059201b5005
#
_cell.length_a   1.000
_cell.length_b   1.000
_cell.length_c   1.000
_cell.angle_alpha   90.00
_cell.angle_beta   90.00
_cell.angle_gamma   90.00
#
_symmetry.space_group_name_H-M   'P 1'
#
loop_
_entity.id
_entity.type
_entity.pdbx_description
1 polymer ?
#
loop_
_entity_poly.entity_id
_entity_poly.type
_entity_poly.pdbx_seq_one_letter_code
_entity_poly.pdbx_strand_id
1 'polypeptide(L)'
;RQMCIRDRPWAMALVGAIIGLPMFFEIGLVLLMPVILLVSRRSKLPLMRVAIPALAGLSTMHALVPPHPGPLAAIGLLKADLGTTLGLGVLIAIPTVIVAGPLFSEVAAKWVPAEAPDLFMDTNGEGRSGIAPRRPSFAITLTTVLLPVVLMLGKALADIFARDGSAVRHVLDFLGQPMFALLITTLLALFTLGRSSGMHSQAVSKSVGDSLPPIAGILLIVAAGGGFKQVLVDTGIGQLLAQGIIHSGLSPLLMGWLVAVAIRLATGSATVATVTSAGILEPLAATMVGPHAALLVLAVGCGSVFFSHVNDAGFWLIKEYFNASVGDNIKSWSLMETVLSVTGILLVLLTSVLV
;
A
#
# COMPACT_ATOMS: atom_id res chain seq x y z
N ARG A 1 -2.67 29.76 2.99
CA ARG A 1 -2.59 29.38 4.42
C ARG A 1 -1.51 28.31 4.52
N GLN A 2 -0.41 28.57 5.23
CA GLN A 2 0.57 27.56 5.57
C GLN A 2 -0.13 26.56 6.50
N MET A 3 -0.21 25.30 6.08
CA MET A 3 -0.75 24.20 6.90
C MET A 3 0.10 24.09 8.18
N CYS A 4 -0.55 24.10 9.34
CA CYS A 4 0.17 23.99 10.62
C CYS A 4 1.01 22.72 10.65
N ILE A 5 2.19 22.77 11.27
CA ILE A 5 3.10 21.60 11.37
C ILE A 5 2.37 20.39 11.98
N ARG A 6 1.45 20.65 12.90
CA ARG A 6 0.61 19.65 13.57
C ARG A 6 -0.36 18.91 12.64
N ASP A 7 -0.76 19.52 11.51
CA ASP A 7 -1.75 18.94 10.60
C ASP A 7 -1.11 18.04 9.52
N ARG A 8 0.22 18.09 9.37
CA ARG A 8 0.93 17.35 8.32
C ARG A 8 0.81 15.82 8.41
N PRO A 9 0.91 15.19 9.60
CA PRO A 9 0.67 13.74 9.72
C PRO A 9 -0.72 13.34 9.24
N TRP A 10 -1.76 14.13 9.54
CA TRP A 10 -3.14 13.89 9.10
C TRP A 10 -3.30 14.02 7.60
N ALA A 11 -2.67 15.05 7.02
CA ALA A 11 -2.66 15.22 5.56
C ALA A 11 -1.93 14.06 4.87
N MET A 12 -0.83 13.57 5.44
CA MET A 12 -0.09 12.43 4.88
C MET A 12 -0.88 11.13 4.98
N ALA A 13 -1.63 10.92 6.06
CA ALA A 13 -2.56 9.80 6.19
C ALA A 13 -3.65 9.82 5.11
N LEU A 14 -4.24 11.00 4.88
CA LEU A 14 -5.23 11.19 3.82
C LEU A 14 -4.63 10.95 2.42
N VAL A 15 -3.46 11.51 2.14
CA VAL A 15 -2.76 11.30 0.85
C VAL A 15 -2.44 9.84 0.64
N GLY A 16 -1.92 9.15 1.67
CA GLY A 16 -1.67 7.71 1.63
C GLY A 16 -2.94 6.91 1.36
N ALA A 17 -4.05 7.25 2.01
CA ALA A 17 -5.34 6.59 1.79
C ALA A 17 -5.86 6.80 0.35
N ILE A 18 -5.82 8.02 -0.17
CA ILE A 18 -6.29 8.33 -1.53
C ILE A 18 -5.46 7.58 -2.58
N ILE A 19 -4.13 7.57 -2.44
CA ILE A 19 -3.23 6.86 -3.36
C ILE A 19 -3.38 5.34 -3.20
N GLY A 20 -3.62 4.86 -1.98
CA GLY A 20 -3.80 3.45 -1.67
C GLY A 20 -5.07 2.82 -2.25
N LEU A 21 -6.10 3.62 -2.54
CA LEU A 21 -7.35 3.10 -3.10
C LEU A 21 -7.16 2.29 -4.40
N PRO A 22 -6.47 2.81 -5.44
CA PRO A 22 -6.32 2.10 -6.70
C PRO A 22 -5.02 1.29 -6.82
N MET A 23 -4.07 1.44 -5.89
CA MET A 23 -2.71 0.95 -6.08
C MET A 23 -2.34 -0.19 -5.16
N PHE A 24 -1.53 -1.12 -5.68
CA PHE A 24 -0.79 -2.05 -4.84
C PHE A 24 0.13 -1.29 -3.88
N PHE A 25 0.30 -1.82 -2.68
CA PHE A 25 1.06 -1.19 -1.61
C PHE A 25 2.46 -0.76 -2.06
N GLU A 26 3.22 -1.65 -2.70
CA GLU A 26 4.61 -1.40 -3.11
C GLU A 26 4.70 -0.24 -4.12
N ILE A 27 3.76 -0.16 -5.06
CA ILE A 27 3.73 0.90 -6.07
C ILE A 27 3.38 2.25 -5.42
N GLY A 28 2.34 2.25 -4.57
CA GLY A 28 1.94 3.43 -3.81
C GLY A 28 3.07 3.95 -2.90
N LEU A 29 3.79 3.03 -2.25
CA LEU A 29 4.97 3.35 -1.45
C LEU A 29 6.05 4.05 -2.27
N VAL A 30 6.45 3.47 -3.41
CA VAL A 30 7.49 4.03 -4.29
C VAL A 30 7.11 5.44 -4.76
N LEU A 31 5.85 5.66 -5.14
CA LEU A 31 5.36 6.98 -5.57
C LEU A 31 5.29 7.99 -4.43
N LEU A 32 4.93 7.55 -3.22
CA LEU A 32 4.84 8.42 -2.05
C LEU A 32 6.21 8.76 -1.45
N MET A 33 7.22 7.93 -1.66
CA MET A 33 8.50 8.08 -0.98
C MET A 33 9.15 9.44 -1.19
N PRO A 34 9.28 10.00 -2.41
CA PRO A 34 9.83 11.33 -2.60
C PRO A 34 9.03 12.42 -1.86
N VAL A 35 7.71 12.27 -1.80
CA VAL A 35 6.82 13.21 -1.10
C VAL A 35 7.03 13.13 0.41
N ILE A 36 7.09 11.92 0.98
CA ILE A 36 7.34 11.66 2.40
C ILE A 36 8.65 12.33 2.83
N LEU A 37 9.74 12.05 2.09
CA LEU A 37 11.06 12.60 2.39
C LEU A 37 11.09 14.14 2.28
N LEU A 38 10.48 14.69 1.21
CA LEU A 38 10.40 16.13 1.00
C LEU A 38 9.59 16.82 2.12
N VAL A 39 8.43 16.25 2.50
CA VAL A 39 7.59 16.81 3.57
C VAL A 39 8.30 16.73 4.90
N SER A 40 8.95 15.62 5.25
CA SER A 40 9.72 15.47 6.49
C SER A 40 10.79 16.56 6.58
N ARG A 41 11.61 16.75 5.54
CA ARG A 41 12.68 17.77 5.52
C ARG A 41 12.15 19.20 5.61
N ARG A 42 11.16 19.55 4.76
CA ARG A 42 10.59 20.92 4.75
C ARG A 42 9.86 21.26 6.05
N SER A 43 9.32 20.26 6.72
CA SER A 43 8.60 20.45 7.97
C SER A 43 9.50 20.41 9.20
N LYS A 44 10.72 19.89 9.04
CA LYS A 44 11.61 19.58 10.17
C LYS A 44 10.97 18.60 11.18
N LEU A 45 10.02 17.78 10.71
CA LEU A 45 9.43 16.71 11.49
C LEU A 45 10.30 15.44 11.37
N PRO A 46 10.42 14.64 12.45
CA PRO A 46 11.04 13.32 12.36
C PRO A 46 10.40 12.50 11.22
N LEU A 47 11.20 11.72 10.51
CA LEU A 47 10.72 10.94 9.35
C LEU A 47 9.48 10.11 9.69
N MET A 48 9.49 9.42 10.82
CA MET A 48 8.38 8.55 11.24
C MET A 48 7.07 9.30 11.49
N ARG A 49 7.12 10.60 11.85
CA ARG A 49 5.91 11.44 12.00
C ARG A 49 5.18 11.72 10.68
N VAL A 50 5.86 11.57 9.56
CA VAL A 50 5.34 11.81 8.22
C VAL A 50 5.09 10.49 7.49
N ALA A 51 6.02 9.56 7.61
CA ALA A 51 6.00 8.28 6.93
C ALA A 51 4.90 7.34 7.45
N ILE A 52 4.85 7.11 8.75
CA ILE A 52 3.89 6.18 9.36
C ILE A 52 2.43 6.52 9.01
N PRO A 53 1.97 7.79 9.09
CA PRO A 53 0.61 8.11 8.66
C PRO A 53 0.33 7.83 7.18
N ALA A 54 1.29 8.13 6.30
CA ALA A 54 1.15 7.85 4.87
C ALA A 54 1.06 6.33 4.59
N LEU A 55 1.93 5.55 5.23
CA LEU A 55 1.95 4.09 5.13
C LEU A 55 0.69 3.46 5.72
N ALA A 56 0.21 3.94 6.86
CA ALA A 56 -1.03 3.46 7.47
C ALA A 56 -2.24 3.71 6.56
N GLY A 57 -2.33 4.91 5.94
CA GLY A 57 -3.35 5.19 4.95
C GLY A 57 -3.30 4.24 3.76
N LEU A 58 -2.12 4.06 3.19
CA LEU A 58 -1.88 3.17 2.05
C LEU A 58 -2.26 1.71 2.37
N SER A 59 -1.76 1.19 3.49
CA SER A 59 -1.96 -0.20 3.90
C SER A 59 -3.40 -0.49 4.31
N THR A 60 -4.07 0.44 5.00
CA THR A 60 -5.48 0.28 5.37
C THR A 60 -6.38 0.18 4.14
N MET A 61 -6.18 1.01 3.12
CA MET A 61 -6.95 0.94 1.88
C MET A 61 -6.69 -0.38 1.15
N HIS A 62 -5.42 -0.82 1.10
CA HIS A 62 -5.03 -2.10 0.53
C HIS A 62 -5.76 -3.29 1.18
N ALA A 63 -5.93 -3.26 2.50
CA ALA A 63 -6.47 -4.37 3.27
C ALA A 63 -8.00 -4.40 3.33
N LEU A 64 -8.65 -3.24 3.43
CA LEU A 64 -10.06 -3.14 3.84
C LEU A 64 -11.00 -2.61 2.75
N VAL A 65 -10.50 -1.86 1.78
CA VAL A 65 -11.38 -1.08 0.91
C VAL A 65 -11.32 -1.54 -0.54
N PRO A 66 -12.43 -2.10 -1.09
CA PRO A 66 -12.56 -2.25 -2.53
C PRO A 66 -12.42 -0.88 -3.22
N PRO A 67 -11.87 -0.79 -4.41
CA PRO A 67 -11.67 -1.85 -5.40
C PRO A 67 -10.31 -2.54 -5.37
N HIS A 68 -9.61 -2.54 -4.26
CA HIS A 68 -8.31 -3.22 -4.17
C HIS A 68 -8.45 -4.72 -4.48
N PRO A 69 -7.50 -5.34 -5.24
CA PRO A 69 -7.63 -6.73 -5.69
C PRO A 69 -7.80 -7.77 -4.59
N GLY A 70 -7.14 -7.58 -3.43
CA GLY A 70 -7.29 -8.48 -2.29
C GLY A 70 -8.73 -8.56 -1.77
N PRO A 71 -9.30 -7.44 -1.30
CA PRO A 71 -10.70 -7.35 -0.90
C PRO A 71 -11.68 -7.79 -1.99
N LEU A 72 -11.48 -7.41 -3.27
CA LEU A 72 -12.37 -7.85 -4.36
C LEU A 72 -12.37 -9.37 -4.54
N ALA A 73 -11.20 -10.00 -4.52
CA ALA A 73 -11.10 -11.46 -4.62
C ALA A 73 -11.78 -12.14 -3.42
N ALA A 74 -11.58 -11.62 -2.20
CA ALA A 74 -12.22 -12.15 -1.00
C ALA A 74 -13.75 -11.99 -1.05
N ILE A 75 -14.27 -10.85 -1.53
CA ILE A 75 -15.71 -10.63 -1.76
C ILE A 75 -16.27 -11.69 -2.69
N GLY A 76 -15.58 -11.96 -3.81
CA GLY A 76 -16.00 -12.99 -4.77
C GLY A 76 -16.01 -14.40 -4.18
N LEU A 77 -14.94 -14.79 -3.46
CA LEU A 77 -14.81 -16.11 -2.85
C LEU A 77 -15.81 -16.33 -1.71
N LEU A 78 -15.99 -15.34 -0.84
CA LEU A 78 -16.90 -15.42 0.31
C LEU A 78 -18.35 -15.06 -0.04
N LYS A 79 -18.62 -14.74 -1.31
CA LYS A 79 -19.95 -14.33 -1.83
C LYS A 79 -20.57 -13.17 -1.04
N ALA A 80 -19.73 -12.26 -0.57
CA ALA A 80 -20.17 -11.09 0.17
C ALA A 80 -20.73 -10.02 -0.76
N ASP A 81 -21.61 -9.15 -0.26
CA ASP A 81 -22.10 -8.01 -1.01
C ASP A 81 -21.03 -6.90 -1.09
N LEU A 82 -20.72 -6.47 -2.31
CA LEU A 82 -19.70 -5.45 -2.59
C LEU A 82 -20.04 -4.12 -1.93
N GLY A 83 -21.30 -3.67 -2.01
CA GLY A 83 -21.73 -2.38 -1.48
C GLY A 83 -21.63 -2.35 0.06
N THR A 84 -22.10 -3.42 0.71
CA THR A 84 -22.00 -3.59 2.16
C THR A 84 -20.54 -3.66 2.60
N THR A 85 -19.70 -4.43 1.90
CA THR A 85 -18.26 -4.55 2.22
C THR A 85 -17.55 -3.20 2.05
N LEU A 86 -17.86 -2.45 0.98
CA LEU A 86 -17.30 -1.11 0.76
C LEU A 86 -17.72 -0.14 1.87
N GLY A 87 -19.01 -0.10 2.20
CA GLY A 87 -19.53 0.80 3.23
C GLY A 87 -18.93 0.53 4.60
N LEU A 88 -18.94 -0.73 5.04
CA LEU A 88 -18.33 -1.15 6.31
C LEU A 88 -16.81 -1.00 6.27
N GLY A 89 -16.17 -1.32 5.14
CA GLY A 89 -14.72 -1.16 4.94
C GLY A 89 -14.27 0.29 5.14
N VAL A 90 -14.95 1.26 4.53
CA VAL A 90 -14.64 2.69 4.71
C VAL A 90 -14.91 3.13 6.15
N LEU A 91 -16.01 2.69 6.75
CA LEU A 91 -16.35 3.02 8.14
C LEU A 91 -15.27 2.55 9.12
N ILE A 92 -14.75 1.35 8.94
CA ILE A 92 -13.70 0.76 9.78
C ILE A 92 -12.31 1.33 9.42
N ALA A 93 -12.06 1.63 8.14
CA ALA A 93 -10.78 2.16 7.70
C ALA A 93 -10.45 3.53 8.33
N ILE A 94 -11.44 4.43 8.45
CA ILE A 94 -11.21 5.79 9.00
C ILE A 94 -10.58 5.74 10.41
N PRO A 95 -11.21 5.12 11.43
CA PRO A 95 -10.61 5.06 12.76
C PRO A 95 -9.33 4.20 12.79
N THR A 96 -9.22 3.18 11.95
CA THR A 96 -8.01 2.37 11.84
C THR A 96 -6.81 3.22 11.36
N VAL A 97 -6.99 4.02 10.31
CA VAL A 97 -5.95 4.96 9.82
C VAL A 97 -5.58 5.99 10.90
N ILE A 98 -6.55 6.50 11.63
CA ILE A 98 -6.30 7.46 12.71
C ILE A 98 -5.41 6.87 13.79
N VAL A 99 -5.71 5.66 14.24
CA VAL A 99 -4.98 4.99 15.32
C VAL A 99 -3.61 4.53 14.84
N ALA A 100 -3.52 3.78 13.73
CA ALA A 100 -2.27 3.23 13.22
C ALA A 100 -1.37 4.29 12.54
N GLY A 101 -1.94 5.38 12.05
CA GLY A 101 -1.20 6.46 11.38
C GLY A 101 -0.82 7.60 12.33
N PRO A 102 -1.60 8.71 12.35
CA PRO A 102 -1.24 9.90 13.11
C PRO A 102 -0.93 9.65 14.59
N LEU A 103 -1.74 8.82 15.28
CA LEU A 103 -1.53 8.56 16.71
C LEU A 103 -0.30 7.68 16.95
N PHE A 104 -0.20 6.54 16.26
CA PHE A 104 0.97 5.67 16.43
C PHE A 104 2.28 6.32 15.97
N SER A 105 2.23 7.24 15.00
CA SER A 105 3.43 7.97 14.53
C SER A 105 4.14 8.75 15.65
N GLU A 106 3.42 9.14 16.72
CA GLU A 106 4.04 9.81 17.88
C GLU A 106 4.92 8.87 18.68
N VAL A 107 4.49 7.63 18.80
CA VAL A 107 5.25 6.57 19.48
C VAL A 107 6.41 6.11 18.61
N ALA A 108 6.15 5.83 17.33
CA ALA A 108 7.16 5.39 16.37
C ALA A 108 8.31 6.40 16.24
N ALA A 109 8.02 7.70 16.20
CA ALA A 109 9.05 8.75 16.12
C ALA A 109 9.91 8.86 17.39
N LYS A 110 9.39 8.48 18.55
CA LYS A 110 10.18 8.41 19.80
C LYS A 110 11.08 7.19 19.84
N TRP A 111 10.62 6.06 19.30
CA TRP A 111 11.38 4.81 19.29
C TRP A 111 12.42 4.75 18.19
N VAL A 112 12.13 5.41 17.06
CA VAL A 112 12.99 5.44 15.89
C VAL A 112 13.16 6.91 15.46
N PRO A 113 14.09 7.65 16.07
CA PRO A 113 14.37 9.04 15.75
C PRO A 113 15.19 9.15 14.45
N ALA A 114 14.60 8.73 13.32
CA ALA A 114 15.23 8.75 12.01
C ALA A 114 15.02 10.11 11.32
N GLU A 115 16.07 10.57 10.64
CA GLU A 115 16.01 11.70 9.72
C GLU A 115 15.78 11.20 8.28
N ALA A 116 15.28 12.08 7.43
CA ALA A 116 15.03 11.73 6.03
C ALA A 116 16.37 11.55 5.27
N PRO A 117 16.66 10.38 4.70
CA PRO A 117 17.89 10.11 3.94
C PRO A 117 17.96 10.90 2.63
N ASP A 118 19.16 11.13 2.09
CA ASP A 118 19.41 11.95 0.88
C ASP A 118 19.14 11.22 -0.46
N LEU A 119 18.35 10.17 -0.45
CA LEU A 119 18.13 9.24 -1.57
C LEU A 119 17.68 9.88 -2.90
N PHE A 120 17.03 11.04 -2.86
CA PHE A 120 16.50 11.73 -4.03
C PHE A 120 17.04 13.16 -4.16
N MET A 121 18.14 13.48 -3.49
CA MET A 121 18.79 14.78 -3.65
C MET A 121 19.94 14.65 -4.62
N ASP A 122 19.95 15.49 -5.64
CA ASP A 122 21.15 15.79 -6.41
C ASP A 122 22.18 16.43 -5.46
N THR A 123 23.07 15.64 -4.89
CA THR A 123 24.21 16.11 -4.09
C THR A 123 25.25 16.82 -4.95
N ASN A 124 25.15 16.72 -6.27
CA ASN A 124 26.00 17.37 -7.23
C ASN A 124 25.27 18.54 -7.90
N GLY A 125 25.13 19.65 -7.16
CA GLY A 125 24.79 20.96 -7.73
C GLY A 125 25.85 21.50 -8.70
N GLU A 126 26.93 20.78 -8.94
CA GLU A 126 28.02 21.09 -9.84
C GLU A 126 27.83 20.35 -11.17
N GLY A 127 27.13 20.97 -12.10
CA GLY A 127 27.01 20.44 -13.46
C GLY A 127 25.87 21.00 -14.30
N ARG A 128 25.18 22.01 -13.84
CA ARG A 128 24.23 22.73 -14.71
C ARG A 128 24.98 23.80 -15.54
N SER A 129 25.73 23.32 -16.54
CA SER A 129 26.22 24.20 -17.60
C SER A 129 25.03 24.78 -18.37
N GLY A 130 24.76 26.05 -18.12
CA GLY A 130 24.47 27.00 -19.15
C GLY A 130 23.10 27.05 -19.80
N ILE A 131 22.00 26.62 -19.22
CA ILE A 131 20.65 27.16 -19.51
C ILE A 131 19.76 26.69 -18.34
N ALA A 132 19.21 27.60 -17.54
CA ALA A 132 18.26 27.24 -16.50
C ALA A 132 17.07 26.53 -17.15
N PRO A 133 16.84 25.23 -16.90
CA PRO A 133 15.73 24.50 -17.52
C PRO A 133 14.42 25.21 -17.16
N ARG A 134 13.60 25.42 -18.18
CA ARG A 134 12.29 26.03 -18.02
C ARG A 134 11.49 25.15 -17.05
N ARG A 135 11.11 25.67 -15.89
CA ARG A 135 10.33 24.88 -14.92
C ARG A 135 9.00 24.52 -15.55
N PRO A 136 8.62 23.22 -15.60
CA PRO A 136 7.32 22.82 -16.10
C PRO A 136 6.23 23.47 -15.25
N SER A 137 5.06 23.74 -15.85
CA SER A 137 3.93 24.31 -15.12
C SER A 137 3.44 23.32 -14.03
N PHE A 138 2.88 23.87 -12.97
CA PHE A 138 2.32 23.05 -11.88
C PHE A 138 1.29 22.03 -12.40
N ALA A 139 0.43 22.46 -13.35
CA ALA A 139 -0.58 21.59 -13.94
C ALA A 139 0.04 20.41 -14.69
N ILE A 140 1.06 20.63 -15.53
CA ILE A 140 1.77 19.57 -16.26
C ILE A 140 2.43 18.60 -15.28
N THR A 141 3.12 19.11 -14.27
CA THR A 141 3.76 18.26 -13.24
C THR A 141 2.74 17.43 -12.50
N LEU A 142 1.67 18.05 -12.03
CA LEU A 142 0.61 17.35 -11.28
C LEU A 142 -0.07 16.28 -12.14
N THR A 143 -0.45 16.62 -13.38
CA THR A 143 -1.08 15.65 -14.30
C THR A 143 -0.15 14.48 -14.60
N THR A 144 1.14 14.74 -14.84
CA THR A 144 2.10 13.66 -15.11
C THR A 144 2.29 12.76 -13.89
N VAL A 145 2.41 13.32 -12.69
CA VAL A 145 2.61 12.53 -11.46
C VAL A 145 1.35 11.74 -11.07
N LEU A 146 0.16 12.30 -11.27
CA LEU A 146 -1.10 11.62 -10.92
C LEU A 146 -1.61 10.67 -12.01
N LEU A 147 -1.03 10.69 -13.21
CA LEU A 147 -1.51 9.85 -14.32
C LEU A 147 -1.60 8.36 -13.96
N PRO A 148 -0.59 7.71 -13.35
CA PRO A 148 -0.72 6.29 -13.00
C PRO A 148 -1.86 6.06 -12.01
N VAL A 149 -2.08 6.97 -11.06
CA VAL A 149 -3.20 6.89 -10.10
C VAL A 149 -4.53 6.91 -10.84
N VAL A 150 -4.68 7.85 -11.79
CA VAL A 150 -5.91 8.00 -12.58
C VAL A 150 -6.18 6.77 -13.44
N LEU A 151 -5.14 6.24 -14.11
CA LEU A 151 -5.29 5.05 -14.95
C LEU A 151 -5.68 3.81 -14.12
N MET A 152 -5.02 3.59 -12.99
CA MET A 152 -5.31 2.45 -12.11
C MET A 152 -6.68 2.59 -11.42
N LEU A 153 -7.06 3.81 -11.03
CA LEU A 153 -8.41 4.07 -10.52
C LEU A 153 -9.47 3.85 -11.61
N GLY A 154 -9.19 4.29 -12.84
CA GLY A 154 -10.07 4.04 -13.99
C GLY A 154 -10.33 2.55 -14.21
N LYS A 155 -9.28 1.70 -14.14
CA LYS A 155 -9.42 0.24 -14.19
C LYS A 155 -10.28 -0.26 -13.03
N ALA A 156 -9.98 0.13 -11.80
CA ALA A 156 -10.69 -0.32 -10.63
C ALA A 156 -12.20 0.05 -10.67
N LEU A 157 -12.52 1.25 -11.17
CA LEU A 157 -13.92 1.65 -11.41
C LEU A 157 -14.56 0.85 -12.54
N ALA A 158 -13.82 0.53 -13.61
CA ALA A 158 -14.34 -0.31 -14.70
C ALA A 158 -14.61 -1.75 -14.23
N ASP A 159 -13.80 -2.30 -13.33
CA ASP A 159 -14.03 -3.62 -12.74
C ASP A 159 -15.37 -3.68 -11.98
N ILE A 160 -15.82 -2.56 -11.40
CA ILE A 160 -17.06 -2.47 -10.62
C ILE A 160 -18.28 -2.11 -11.52
N PHE A 161 -18.13 -1.12 -12.39
CA PHE A 161 -19.27 -0.48 -13.06
C PHE A 161 -19.40 -0.81 -14.53
N ALA A 162 -18.33 -1.26 -15.21
CA ALA A 162 -18.39 -1.55 -16.63
C ALA A 162 -18.87 -2.98 -16.87
N ARG A 163 -19.68 -3.16 -17.94
CA ARG A 163 -20.14 -4.49 -18.36
C ARG A 163 -18.96 -5.34 -18.83
N ASP A 164 -18.98 -6.63 -18.49
CA ASP A 164 -18.01 -7.60 -18.98
C ASP A 164 -18.00 -7.61 -20.52
N GLY A 165 -16.78 -7.63 -21.10
CA GLY A 165 -16.59 -7.63 -22.55
C GLY A 165 -16.81 -6.29 -23.25
N SER A 166 -17.11 -5.20 -22.54
CA SER A 166 -17.20 -3.87 -23.16
C SER A 166 -15.83 -3.35 -23.59
N ALA A 167 -15.78 -2.60 -24.70
CA ALA A 167 -14.55 -1.98 -25.19
C ALA A 167 -13.89 -1.05 -24.15
N VAL A 168 -14.72 -0.33 -23.38
CA VAL A 168 -14.25 0.55 -22.30
C VAL A 168 -13.50 -0.25 -21.22
N ARG A 169 -14.05 -1.40 -20.81
CA ARG A 169 -13.41 -2.28 -19.83
C ARG A 169 -12.08 -2.81 -20.36
N HIS A 170 -12.03 -3.33 -21.58
CA HIS A 170 -10.79 -3.83 -22.17
C HIS A 170 -9.68 -2.75 -22.24
N VAL A 171 -10.04 -1.53 -22.64
CA VAL A 171 -9.08 -0.41 -22.70
C VAL A 171 -8.58 -0.02 -21.31
N LEU A 172 -9.48 0.11 -20.32
CA LEU A 172 -9.11 0.47 -18.96
C LEU A 172 -8.36 -0.67 -18.24
N ASP A 173 -8.70 -1.93 -18.52
CA ASP A 173 -7.96 -3.10 -18.03
C ASP A 173 -6.50 -3.08 -18.49
N PHE A 174 -6.26 -2.74 -19.76
CA PHE A 174 -4.91 -2.65 -20.30
C PHE A 174 -4.15 -1.43 -19.76
N LEU A 175 -4.73 -0.22 -19.88
CA LEU A 175 -4.08 1.02 -19.49
C LEU A 175 -3.87 1.15 -17.97
N GLY A 176 -4.78 0.58 -17.18
CA GLY A 176 -4.73 0.61 -15.73
C GLY A 176 -3.93 -0.54 -15.11
N GLN A 177 -3.37 -1.46 -15.91
CA GLN A 177 -2.39 -2.39 -15.35
C GLN A 177 -1.17 -1.62 -14.83
N PRO A 178 -0.69 -1.92 -13.61
CA PRO A 178 0.39 -1.15 -12.98
C PRO A 178 1.62 -0.97 -13.87
N MET A 179 2.05 -2.03 -14.55
CA MET A 179 3.20 -1.98 -15.43
C MET A 179 2.99 -1.00 -16.60
N PHE A 180 1.85 -1.05 -17.27
CA PHE A 180 1.55 -0.16 -18.40
C PHE A 180 1.28 1.27 -17.93
N ALA A 181 0.54 1.45 -16.84
CA ALA A 181 0.27 2.77 -16.26
C ALA A 181 1.58 3.51 -15.90
N LEU A 182 2.52 2.82 -15.24
CA LEU A 182 3.83 3.38 -14.90
C LEU A 182 4.73 3.59 -16.13
N LEU A 183 4.73 2.66 -17.09
CA LEU A 183 5.50 2.81 -18.34
C LEU A 183 5.03 4.01 -19.14
N ILE A 184 3.72 4.13 -19.38
CA ILE A 184 3.12 5.26 -20.11
C ILE A 184 3.44 6.57 -19.40
N THR A 185 3.30 6.59 -18.07
CA THR A 185 3.62 7.79 -17.28
C THR A 185 5.09 8.16 -17.37
N THR A 186 5.99 7.18 -17.31
CA THR A 186 7.44 7.42 -17.45
C THR A 186 7.77 7.99 -18.82
N LEU A 187 7.24 7.39 -19.89
CA LEU A 187 7.45 7.91 -21.27
C LEU A 187 6.89 9.33 -21.42
N LEU A 188 5.71 9.60 -20.86
CA LEU A 188 5.15 10.95 -20.85
C LEU A 188 6.03 11.92 -20.04
N ALA A 189 6.54 11.51 -18.88
CA ALA A 189 7.41 12.32 -18.04
C ALA A 189 8.73 12.69 -18.75
N LEU A 190 9.34 11.76 -19.49
CA LEU A 190 10.53 12.05 -20.30
C LEU A 190 10.28 13.18 -21.31
N PHE A 191 9.06 13.27 -21.84
CA PHE A 191 8.66 14.32 -22.74
C PHE A 191 8.25 15.59 -21.99
N THR A 192 7.30 15.51 -21.06
CA THR A 192 6.70 16.67 -20.39
C THR A 192 7.63 17.34 -19.38
N LEU A 193 8.38 16.57 -18.61
CA LEU A 193 9.31 17.08 -17.60
C LEU A 193 10.75 17.17 -18.11
N GLY A 194 11.09 16.37 -19.13
CA GLY A 194 12.42 16.38 -19.77
C GLY A 194 12.47 17.35 -20.94
N ARG A 195 12.08 16.92 -22.13
CA ARG A 195 12.26 17.69 -23.38
C ARG A 195 11.53 19.02 -23.40
N SER A 196 10.27 19.06 -22.96
CA SER A 196 9.50 20.33 -22.95
C SER A 196 10.05 21.34 -21.95
N SER A 197 10.84 20.89 -20.97
CA SER A 197 11.55 21.77 -20.02
C SER A 197 12.90 22.26 -20.54
N GLY A 198 13.25 21.94 -21.82
CA GLY A 198 14.49 22.38 -22.45
C GLY A 198 15.68 21.43 -22.23
N MET A 199 15.48 20.24 -21.68
CA MET A 199 16.56 19.25 -21.55
C MET A 199 16.88 18.62 -22.90
N HIS A 200 18.18 18.59 -23.27
CA HIS A 200 18.64 17.84 -24.45
C HIS A 200 18.51 16.31 -24.23
N SER A 201 18.39 15.56 -25.31
CA SER A 201 18.25 14.09 -25.27
C SER A 201 19.32 13.41 -24.42
N GLN A 202 20.56 13.90 -24.49
CA GLN A 202 21.67 13.40 -23.67
C GLN A 202 21.47 13.62 -22.17
N ALA A 203 20.94 14.79 -21.78
CA ALA A 203 20.64 15.09 -20.38
C ALA A 203 19.48 14.24 -19.85
N VAL A 204 18.44 14.01 -20.67
CA VAL A 204 17.33 13.10 -20.33
C VAL A 204 17.85 11.67 -20.18
N SER A 205 18.63 11.17 -21.14
CA SER A 205 19.23 9.82 -21.08
C SER A 205 20.13 9.65 -19.86
N LYS A 206 20.95 10.65 -19.55
CA LYS A 206 21.79 10.65 -18.35
C LYS A 206 20.94 10.61 -17.07
N SER A 207 19.89 11.42 -16.98
CA SER A 207 18.99 11.45 -15.82
C SER A 207 18.32 10.10 -15.58
N VAL A 208 17.91 9.39 -16.65
CA VAL A 208 17.39 8.02 -16.58
C VAL A 208 18.48 7.05 -16.12
N GLY A 209 19.66 7.12 -16.75
CA GLY A 209 20.80 6.26 -16.39
C GLY A 209 21.22 6.41 -14.93
N ASP A 210 21.29 7.64 -14.44
CA ASP A 210 21.67 7.95 -13.04
C ASP A 210 20.59 7.51 -12.02
N SER A 211 19.33 7.30 -12.45
CA SER A 211 18.25 6.80 -11.60
C SER A 211 18.27 5.29 -11.39
N LEU A 212 18.95 4.52 -12.24
CA LEU A 212 18.93 3.03 -12.18
C LEU A 212 19.78 2.45 -11.05
N PRO A 213 21.03 2.90 -10.79
CA PRO A 213 21.87 2.30 -9.75
C PRO A 213 21.25 2.33 -8.35
N PRO A 214 20.60 3.39 -7.88
CA PRO A 214 19.95 3.40 -6.57
C PRO A 214 18.83 2.37 -6.44
N ILE A 215 18.18 2.00 -7.55
CA ILE A 215 17.05 1.06 -7.57
C ILE A 215 17.53 -0.40 -7.67
N ALA A 216 18.71 -0.65 -8.23
CA ALA A 216 19.21 -2.01 -8.47
C ALA A 216 19.28 -2.87 -7.20
N GLY A 217 19.78 -2.30 -6.10
CA GLY A 217 19.80 -2.97 -4.79
C GLY A 217 18.41 -3.31 -4.27
N ILE A 218 17.48 -2.37 -4.41
CA ILE A 218 16.08 -2.55 -4.01
C ILE A 218 15.44 -3.68 -4.83
N LEU A 219 15.62 -3.68 -6.15
CA LEU A 219 15.08 -4.73 -7.03
C LEU A 219 15.62 -6.12 -6.65
N LEU A 220 16.92 -6.23 -6.35
CA LEU A 220 17.53 -7.50 -5.94
C LEU A 220 16.94 -8.01 -4.61
N ILE A 221 16.79 -7.14 -3.62
CA ILE A 221 16.23 -7.48 -2.31
C ILE A 221 14.76 -7.89 -2.44
N VAL A 222 13.96 -7.14 -3.21
CA VAL A 222 12.55 -7.47 -3.47
C VAL A 222 12.43 -8.81 -4.20
N ALA A 223 13.27 -9.06 -5.20
CA ALA A 223 13.28 -10.33 -5.92
C ALA A 223 13.67 -11.52 -5.01
N ALA A 224 14.68 -11.34 -4.17
CA ALA A 224 15.10 -12.37 -3.19
C ALA A 224 13.99 -12.63 -2.15
N GLY A 225 13.35 -11.57 -1.62
CA GLY A 225 12.19 -11.69 -0.73
C GLY A 225 11.01 -12.39 -1.39
N GLY A 226 10.75 -12.10 -2.67
CA GLY A 226 9.74 -12.80 -3.47
C GLY A 226 10.04 -14.29 -3.66
N GLY A 227 11.30 -14.66 -3.92
CA GLY A 227 11.74 -16.04 -3.99
C GLY A 227 11.56 -16.78 -2.66
N PHE A 228 11.98 -16.16 -1.56
CA PHE A 228 11.78 -16.72 -0.21
C PHE A 228 10.29 -16.95 0.11
N LYS A 229 9.45 -15.95 -0.17
CA LYS A 229 7.98 -16.07 -0.06
C LYS A 229 7.47 -17.28 -0.86
N GLN A 230 7.91 -17.46 -2.12
CA GLN A 230 7.44 -18.56 -2.96
C GLN A 230 7.78 -19.93 -2.36
N VAL A 231 8.98 -20.09 -1.80
CA VAL A 231 9.36 -21.31 -1.07
C VAL A 231 8.39 -21.58 0.09
N LEU A 232 8.04 -20.57 0.88
CA LEU A 232 7.09 -20.73 1.99
C LEU A 232 5.67 -21.10 1.50
N VAL A 233 5.23 -20.55 0.38
CA VAL A 233 3.94 -20.93 -0.24
C VAL A 233 3.98 -22.38 -0.71
N ASP A 234 5.05 -22.80 -1.39
CA ASP A 234 5.20 -24.15 -1.94
C ASP A 234 5.30 -25.23 -0.85
N THR A 235 5.79 -24.89 0.33
CA THR A 235 5.81 -25.80 1.49
C THR A 235 4.44 -26.08 2.10
N GLY A 236 3.40 -25.29 1.76
CA GLY A 236 2.05 -25.43 2.30
C GLY A 236 1.90 -25.09 3.79
N ILE A 237 2.92 -24.45 4.41
CA ILE A 237 2.91 -24.16 5.85
C ILE A 237 1.71 -23.30 6.29
N GLY A 238 1.26 -22.39 5.43
CA GLY A 238 0.10 -21.53 5.71
C GLY A 238 -1.18 -22.31 5.84
N GLN A 239 -1.39 -23.31 4.98
CA GLN A 239 -2.57 -24.18 5.01
C GLN A 239 -2.58 -25.08 6.24
N LEU A 240 -1.43 -25.62 6.66
CA LEU A 240 -1.32 -26.42 7.87
C LEU A 240 -1.70 -25.62 9.13
N LEU A 241 -1.22 -24.39 9.25
CA LEU A 241 -1.57 -23.50 10.35
C LEU A 241 -3.07 -23.15 10.36
N ALA A 242 -3.63 -22.85 9.19
CA ALA A 242 -5.05 -22.52 9.06
C ALA A 242 -5.98 -23.67 9.50
N GLN A 243 -5.65 -24.92 9.15
CA GLN A 243 -6.43 -26.10 9.57
C GLN A 243 -6.51 -26.25 11.09
N GLY A 244 -5.43 -25.98 11.80
CA GLY A 244 -5.43 -26.00 13.28
C GLY A 244 -6.38 -24.96 13.90
N ILE A 245 -6.49 -23.80 13.27
CA ILE A 245 -7.35 -22.70 13.76
C ILE A 245 -8.84 -22.97 13.50
N ILE A 246 -9.20 -23.55 12.37
CA ILE A 246 -10.59 -23.85 11.98
C ILE A 246 -11.28 -24.76 13.01
N HIS A 247 -10.55 -25.68 13.62
CA HIS A 247 -11.10 -26.62 14.62
C HIS A 247 -11.13 -26.07 16.06
N SER A 248 -10.79 -24.78 16.26
CA SER A 248 -10.64 -24.17 17.59
C SER A 248 -11.96 -23.79 18.29
N GLY A 249 -13.09 -23.77 17.57
CA GLY A 249 -14.38 -23.32 18.11
C GLY A 249 -14.51 -21.80 18.33
N LEU A 250 -13.61 -21.01 17.78
CA LEU A 250 -13.63 -19.54 17.84
C LEU A 250 -14.78 -18.97 17.01
N SER A 251 -15.16 -17.71 17.30
CA SER A 251 -16.13 -17.00 16.46
C SER A 251 -15.62 -16.89 15.00
N PRO A 252 -16.51 -17.00 14.00
CA PRO A 252 -16.12 -16.97 12.58
C PRO A 252 -15.24 -15.78 12.19
N LEU A 253 -15.52 -14.59 12.72
CA LEU A 253 -14.74 -13.38 12.42
C LEU A 253 -13.34 -13.44 13.01
N LEU A 254 -13.21 -13.88 14.27
CA LEU A 254 -11.90 -14.04 14.90
C LEU A 254 -11.11 -15.18 14.24
N MET A 255 -11.77 -16.27 13.86
CA MET A 255 -11.17 -17.35 13.08
C MET A 255 -10.64 -16.85 11.75
N GLY A 256 -11.44 -16.07 11.02
CA GLY A 256 -11.03 -15.46 9.73
C GLY A 256 -9.79 -14.57 9.87
N TRP A 257 -9.75 -13.75 10.91
CA TRP A 257 -8.60 -12.93 11.22
C TRP A 257 -7.36 -13.77 11.55
N LEU A 258 -7.47 -14.77 12.43
CA LEU A 258 -6.35 -15.62 12.83
C LEU A 258 -5.81 -16.47 11.67
N VAL A 259 -6.68 -17.02 10.82
CA VAL A 259 -6.27 -17.75 9.62
C VAL A 259 -5.46 -16.83 8.69
N ALA A 260 -5.94 -15.61 8.46
CA ALA A 260 -5.23 -14.63 7.66
C ALA A 260 -3.89 -14.22 8.30
N VAL A 261 -3.83 -14.01 9.62
CA VAL A 261 -2.60 -13.77 10.37
C VAL A 261 -1.60 -14.91 10.18
N ALA A 262 -2.05 -16.16 10.36
CA ALA A 262 -1.17 -17.33 10.24
C ALA A 262 -0.56 -17.43 8.82
N ILE A 263 -1.40 -17.26 7.79
CA ILE A 263 -0.95 -17.28 6.40
C ILE A 263 -0.05 -16.08 6.11
N ARG A 264 -0.37 -14.88 6.62
CA ARG A 264 0.46 -13.67 6.48
C ARG A 264 1.85 -13.87 7.06
N LEU A 265 1.94 -14.36 8.29
CA LEU A 265 3.23 -14.63 8.95
C LEU A 265 4.04 -15.69 8.20
N ALA A 266 3.38 -16.71 7.65
CA ALA A 266 4.04 -17.75 6.88
C ALA A 266 4.51 -17.28 5.51
N THR A 267 3.69 -16.48 4.78
CA THR A 267 3.93 -16.18 3.35
C THR A 267 4.48 -14.79 3.08
N GLY A 268 4.36 -13.86 4.03
CA GLY A 268 4.81 -12.47 3.87
C GLY A 268 4.01 -11.63 2.86
N SER A 269 2.84 -12.08 2.41
CA SER A 269 2.05 -11.36 1.41
C SER A 269 0.61 -11.15 1.86
N ALA A 270 0.19 -9.89 1.94
CA ALA A 270 -1.18 -9.55 2.28
C ALA A 270 -2.18 -10.10 1.26
N THR A 271 -1.92 -9.96 -0.04
CA THR A 271 -2.81 -10.45 -1.09
C THR A 271 -2.94 -11.98 -1.04
N VAL A 272 -1.82 -12.71 -0.88
CA VAL A 272 -1.84 -14.18 -0.74
C VAL A 272 -2.60 -14.58 0.52
N ALA A 273 -2.35 -13.92 1.65
CA ALA A 273 -3.06 -14.18 2.89
C ALA A 273 -4.56 -13.96 2.75
N THR A 274 -4.99 -12.86 2.13
CA THR A 274 -6.40 -12.55 1.90
C THR A 274 -7.08 -13.60 1.02
N VAL A 275 -6.51 -13.90 -0.15
CA VAL A 275 -7.13 -14.81 -1.12
C VAL A 275 -7.16 -16.25 -0.60
N THR A 276 -6.06 -16.72 -0.02
CA THR A 276 -5.96 -18.08 0.52
C THR A 276 -6.91 -18.26 1.71
N SER A 277 -6.95 -17.29 2.63
CA SER A 277 -7.89 -17.35 3.77
C SER A 277 -9.34 -17.34 3.32
N ALA A 278 -9.69 -16.47 2.37
CA ALA A 278 -11.04 -16.42 1.82
C ALA A 278 -11.43 -17.76 1.16
N GLY A 279 -10.54 -18.37 0.39
CA GLY A 279 -10.79 -19.69 -0.21
C GLY A 279 -10.99 -20.80 0.83
N ILE A 280 -10.19 -20.81 1.90
CA ILE A 280 -10.31 -21.79 2.99
C ILE A 280 -11.62 -21.60 3.77
N LEU A 281 -12.07 -20.35 3.93
CA LEU A 281 -13.24 -19.98 4.73
C LEU A 281 -14.55 -19.90 3.89
N GLU A 282 -14.51 -20.19 2.60
CA GLU A 282 -15.72 -20.20 1.73
C GLU A 282 -16.85 -21.06 2.30
N PRO A 283 -16.63 -22.31 2.76
CA PRO A 283 -17.69 -23.13 3.35
C PRO A 283 -18.32 -22.51 4.60
N LEU A 284 -17.53 -21.79 5.40
CA LEU A 284 -18.01 -21.08 6.58
C LEU A 284 -18.85 -19.86 6.19
N ALA A 285 -18.39 -19.09 5.21
CA ALA A 285 -19.13 -17.93 4.72
C ALA A 285 -20.49 -18.30 4.13
N ALA A 286 -20.61 -19.47 3.50
CA ALA A 286 -21.87 -19.96 2.95
C ALA A 286 -22.98 -20.19 4.01
N THR A 287 -22.61 -20.28 5.30
CA THR A 287 -23.55 -20.38 6.42
C THR A 287 -23.94 -19.03 7.03
N MET A 288 -23.29 -17.94 6.58
CA MET A 288 -23.50 -16.60 7.13
C MET A 288 -24.64 -15.87 6.40
N VAL A 289 -25.40 -15.08 7.15
CA VAL A 289 -26.54 -14.31 6.63
C VAL A 289 -26.26 -12.82 6.79
N GLY A 290 -26.76 -12.02 5.85
CA GLY A 290 -26.70 -10.57 5.91
C GLY A 290 -25.28 -10.01 5.82
N PRO A 291 -24.92 -8.99 6.64
CA PRO A 291 -23.64 -8.31 6.54
C PRO A 291 -22.44 -9.11 7.10
N HIS A 292 -22.68 -10.28 7.72
CA HIS A 292 -21.63 -11.06 8.37
C HIS A 292 -20.58 -11.59 7.39
N ALA A 293 -20.96 -11.94 6.15
CA ALA A 293 -19.99 -12.29 5.10
C ALA A 293 -19.08 -11.11 4.74
N ALA A 294 -19.63 -9.89 4.70
CA ALA A 294 -18.83 -8.68 4.47
C ALA A 294 -17.89 -8.42 5.66
N LEU A 295 -18.35 -8.62 6.90
CA LEU A 295 -17.49 -8.51 8.08
C LEU A 295 -16.39 -9.58 8.08
N LEU A 296 -16.66 -10.79 7.58
CA LEU A 296 -15.63 -11.82 7.42
C LEU A 296 -14.57 -11.40 6.40
N VAL A 297 -14.96 -10.80 5.26
CA VAL A 297 -14.00 -10.22 4.31
C VAL A 297 -13.09 -9.21 5.01
N LEU A 298 -13.66 -8.31 5.81
CA LEU A 298 -12.91 -7.29 6.53
C LEU A 298 -12.02 -7.88 7.63
N ALA A 299 -12.47 -8.90 8.33
CA ALA A 299 -11.67 -9.62 9.32
C ALA A 299 -10.44 -10.27 8.68
N VAL A 300 -10.63 -10.96 7.55
CA VAL A 300 -9.54 -11.53 6.74
C VAL A 300 -8.61 -10.42 6.24
N GLY A 301 -9.14 -9.31 5.75
CA GLY A 301 -8.36 -8.13 5.35
C GLY A 301 -7.48 -7.60 6.49
N CYS A 302 -8.05 -7.41 7.69
CA CYS A 302 -7.28 -7.00 8.88
C CYS A 302 -6.15 -7.98 9.21
N GLY A 303 -6.41 -9.28 9.16
CA GLY A 303 -5.41 -10.31 9.45
C GLY A 303 -4.28 -10.36 8.41
N SER A 304 -4.62 -10.07 7.16
CA SER A 304 -3.68 -10.16 6.03
C SER A 304 -2.52 -9.17 6.09
N VAL A 305 -2.61 -8.12 6.86
CA VAL A 305 -1.55 -7.09 7.00
C VAL A 305 -0.81 -7.20 8.34
N PHE A 306 -1.18 -8.15 9.20
CA PHE A 306 -0.55 -8.31 10.52
C PHE A 306 0.96 -8.50 10.41
N PHE A 307 1.71 -7.74 11.19
CA PHE A 307 3.14 -7.89 11.45
C PHE A 307 3.99 -8.21 10.21
N SER A 308 4.00 -7.30 9.22
CA SER A 308 4.93 -7.40 8.08
C SER A 308 6.38 -7.47 8.56
N HIS A 309 7.12 -8.52 8.15
CA HIS A 309 8.50 -8.76 8.59
C HIS A 309 9.40 -9.21 7.42
N VAL A 310 10.51 -9.85 7.73
CA VAL A 310 11.61 -10.16 6.78
C VAL A 310 11.21 -11.03 5.57
N ASN A 311 10.05 -11.67 5.58
CA ASN A 311 9.53 -12.42 4.42
C ASN A 311 8.66 -11.58 3.48
N ASP A 312 8.47 -10.29 3.78
CA ASP A 312 7.67 -9.36 3.01
C ASP A 312 8.54 -8.39 2.20
N ALA A 313 8.28 -8.28 0.89
CA ALA A 313 8.97 -7.33 0.02
C ALA A 313 8.78 -5.88 0.48
N GLY A 314 7.58 -5.50 0.97
CA GLY A 314 7.29 -4.19 1.51
C GLY A 314 8.16 -3.83 2.72
N PHE A 315 8.44 -4.80 3.58
CA PHE A 315 9.36 -4.63 4.72
C PHE A 315 10.75 -4.17 4.27
N TRP A 316 11.30 -4.81 3.24
CA TRP A 316 12.62 -4.48 2.72
C TRP A 316 12.63 -3.15 1.96
N LEU A 317 11.59 -2.86 1.18
CA LEU A 317 11.43 -1.55 0.53
C LEU A 317 11.48 -0.40 1.54
N ILE A 318 10.70 -0.50 2.61
CA ILE A 318 10.65 0.54 3.65
C ILE A 318 11.99 0.67 4.36
N LYS A 319 12.60 -0.47 4.72
CA LYS A 319 13.94 -0.49 5.34
C LYS A 319 14.97 0.25 4.49
N GLU A 320 15.03 -0.03 3.19
CA GLU A 320 15.99 0.58 2.28
C GLU A 320 15.68 2.06 2.05
N TYR A 321 14.43 2.43 1.79
CA TYR A 321 14.06 3.83 1.57
C TYR A 321 14.27 4.72 2.80
N PHE A 322 14.14 4.18 4.00
CA PHE A 322 14.37 4.93 5.23
C PHE A 322 15.80 4.82 5.76
N ASN A 323 16.64 4.03 5.09
CA ASN A 323 17.96 3.68 5.57
C ASN A 323 17.94 3.21 7.04
N ALA A 324 16.92 2.41 7.37
CA ALA A 324 16.66 1.94 8.72
C ALA A 324 17.36 0.60 8.99
N SER A 325 17.67 0.33 10.26
CA SER A 325 18.05 -1.01 10.68
C SER A 325 16.83 -1.96 10.63
N VAL A 326 17.05 -3.27 10.58
CA VAL A 326 15.97 -4.26 10.68
C VAL A 326 15.17 -4.07 11.96
N GLY A 327 15.85 -3.80 13.08
CA GLY A 327 15.21 -3.56 14.37
C GLY A 327 14.35 -2.29 14.39
N ASP A 328 14.79 -1.22 13.76
CA ASP A 328 14.02 0.02 13.66
C ASP A 328 12.81 -0.13 12.72
N ASN A 329 12.97 -0.91 11.64
CA ASN A 329 11.87 -1.21 10.74
C ASN A 329 10.78 -2.05 11.44
N ILE A 330 11.18 -3.01 12.29
CA ILE A 330 10.23 -3.76 13.13
C ILE A 330 9.50 -2.82 14.10
N LYS A 331 10.22 -1.93 14.79
CA LYS A 331 9.62 -1.00 15.77
C LYS A 331 8.71 0.06 15.15
N SER A 332 8.89 0.38 13.89
CA SER A 332 8.09 1.37 13.19
C SER A 332 7.05 0.71 12.27
N TRP A 333 7.47 0.08 11.20
CA TRP A 333 6.60 -0.50 10.18
C TRP A 333 5.83 -1.72 10.66
N SER A 334 6.52 -2.78 11.16
CA SER A 334 5.85 -4.02 11.55
C SER A 334 4.87 -3.81 12.70
N LEU A 335 5.21 -2.94 13.65
CA LEU A 335 4.29 -2.59 14.74
C LEU A 335 3.14 -1.71 14.26
N MET A 336 3.33 -0.82 13.30
CA MET A 336 2.23 -0.06 12.69
C MET A 336 1.23 -1.00 12.03
N GLU A 337 1.68 -1.97 11.24
CA GLU A 337 0.85 -3.00 10.63
C GLU A 337 0.10 -3.84 11.68
N THR A 338 0.76 -4.15 12.79
CA THR A 338 0.13 -4.85 13.93
C THR A 338 -0.97 -4.01 14.56
N VAL A 339 -0.70 -2.73 14.83
CA VAL A 339 -1.70 -1.79 15.37
C VAL A 339 -2.89 -1.65 14.41
N LEU A 340 -2.64 -1.54 13.11
CA LEU A 340 -3.66 -1.50 12.07
C LEU A 340 -4.54 -2.76 12.12
N SER A 341 -3.93 -3.93 12.08
CA SER A 341 -4.59 -5.23 12.08
C SER A 341 -5.46 -5.44 13.33
N VAL A 342 -4.89 -5.16 14.51
CA VAL A 342 -5.60 -5.32 15.80
C VAL A 342 -6.72 -4.30 15.93
N THR A 343 -6.48 -3.03 15.59
CA THR A 343 -7.54 -2.01 15.61
C THR A 343 -8.66 -2.38 14.65
N GLY A 344 -8.32 -2.82 13.44
CA GLY A 344 -9.30 -3.23 12.45
C GLY A 344 -10.17 -4.37 12.92
N ILE A 345 -9.59 -5.47 13.45
CA ILE A 345 -10.40 -6.60 13.94
C ILE A 345 -11.27 -6.22 15.13
N LEU A 346 -10.78 -5.39 16.05
CA LEU A 346 -11.60 -4.92 17.18
C LEU A 346 -12.82 -4.12 16.68
N LEU A 347 -12.65 -3.28 15.67
CA LEU A 347 -13.74 -2.53 15.05
C LEU A 347 -14.70 -3.45 14.27
N VAL A 348 -14.20 -4.45 13.56
CA VAL A 348 -15.02 -5.49 12.90
C VAL A 348 -15.89 -6.23 13.93
N LEU A 349 -15.29 -6.68 15.03
CA LEU A 349 -16.02 -7.36 16.12
C LEU A 349 -17.03 -6.42 16.77
N LEU A 350 -16.70 -5.17 17.03
CA LEU A 350 -17.63 -4.18 17.56
C LEU A 350 -18.81 -3.97 16.60
N THR A 351 -18.53 -3.82 15.31
CA THR A 351 -19.56 -3.64 14.28
C THR A 351 -20.47 -4.86 14.18
N SER A 352 -19.95 -6.08 14.36
CA SER A 352 -20.75 -7.31 14.30
C SER A 352 -21.79 -7.42 15.41
N VAL A 353 -21.66 -6.68 16.49
CA VAL A 353 -22.65 -6.62 17.59
C VAL A 353 -23.77 -5.63 17.25
N LEU A 354 -23.53 -4.71 16.32
CA LEU A 354 -24.46 -3.62 15.96
C LEU A 354 -25.30 -3.94 14.73
N VAL A 355 -24.90 -4.95 13.94
CA VAL A 355 -25.56 -5.36 12.68
C VAL A 355 -25.88 -6.85 12.70
#